data_f6c7634cb39cefceff3c149910e25ace
#
_entry.id   f6c7634cb39cefceff3c149910e25ace
#
_cell.length_a   1.000
_cell.length_b   1.000
_cell.length_c   1.000
_cell.angle_alpha   90.00
_cell.angle_beta   90.00
_cell.angle_gamma   90.00
#
_symmetry.space_group_name_H-M   'P 1'
#
loop_
_entity.id
_entity.type
_entity.pdbx_description
1 polymer ?
#
loop_
_entity_poly.entity_id
_entity_poly.type
_entity_poly.pdbx_seq_one_letter_code
_entity_poly.pdbx_strand_id
1 'polypeptide(L)'
;MMPGPTPRQVVLHVGLPKTGTTYLQEGFVRHREALLGCGVSYPTFGQEHLAGHHNLALHLRGMPVVNADYGDLSAEDALRRALNEDAHANVLLSSEGFSALGAGGVTTLLRAIEGCEPRVVVYLRRRSQLIISSWQEAVKHGSPLGLLEYVASRILESGARML
;
A
#
# COMPACT_ATOMS: atom_id res chain seq x y z
N MET A 1 4.07 31.78 22.88
CA MET A 1 3.71 31.35 21.53
C MET A 1 3.04 29.99 21.67
N MET A 2 1.72 29.90 21.47
CA MET A 2 1.02 28.60 21.54
C MET A 2 1.48 27.76 20.33
N PRO A 3 1.81 26.45 20.53
CA PRO A 3 2.08 25.60 19.40
C PRO A 3 0.83 25.59 18.50
N GLY A 4 1.03 25.77 17.21
CA GLY A 4 -0.06 25.66 16.23
C GLY A 4 -0.69 24.25 16.29
N PRO A 5 -1.88 24.06 15.70
CA PRO A 5 -2.51 22.75 15.66
C PRO A 5 -1.55 21.76 15.00
N THR A 6 -1.39 20.60 15.62
CA THR A 6 -0.57 19.51 15.06
C THR A 6 -1.15 19.10 13.70
N PRO A 7 -0.34 19.07 12.64
CA PRO A 7 -0.84 18.68 11.33
C PRO A 7 -1.33 17.23 11.36
N ARG A 8 -2.36 16.94 10.59
CA ARG A 8 -2.87 15.60 10.38
C ARG A 8 -1.76 14.69 9.85
N GLN A 9 -1.64 13.49 10.38
CA GLN A 9 -0.68 12.51 9.87
C GLN A 9 -1.34 11.51 8.92
N VAL A 10 -0.69 11.27 7.79
CA VAL A 10 -1.05 10.18 6.87
C VAL A 10 0.06 9.15 6.89
N VAL A 11 -0.21 8.02 7.56
CA VAL A 11 0.72 6.90 7.66
C VAL A 11 0.54 6.01 6.43
N LEU A 12 1.57 5.89 5.63
CA LEU A 12 1.61 5.06 4.43
C LEU A 12 2.38 3.78 4.75
N HIS A 13 1.66 2.68 4.99
CA HIS A 13 2.26 1.36 5.10
C HIS A 13 2.50 0.83 3.70
N VAL A 14 3.74 1.01 3.25
CA VAL A 14 4.23 0.58 1.94
C VAL A 14 4.84 -0.80 2.10
N GLY A 15 4.01 -1.83 1.99
CA GLY A 15 4.49 -3.20 2.11
C GLY A 15 5.31 -3.61 0.89
N LEU A 16 6.45 -4.25 1.11
CA LEU A 16 7.02 -5.08 0.05
C LEU A 16 6.24 -6.40 0.01
N PRO A 17 6.02 -7.00 -1.17
CA PRO A 17 5.41 -8.31 -1.26
C PRO A 17 6.14 -9.33 -0.38
N LYS A 18 5.41 -10.26 0.21
CA LYS A 18 5.96 -11.34 1.05
C LYS A 18 6.59 -10.92 2.38
N THR A 19 6.21 -9.77 2.91
CA THR A 19 6.65 -9.29 4.24
C THR A 19 5.58 -9.43 5.34
N GLY A 20 4.47 -10.14 5.06
CA GLY A 20 3.39 -10.35 6.02
C GLY A 20 2.33 -9.23 6.01
N THR A 21 2.28 -8.43 4.97
CA THR A 21 1.37 -7.30 4.80
C THR A 21 -0.10 -7.71 4.90
N THR A 22 -0.49 -8.83 4.30
CA THR A 22 -1.87 -9.36 4.36
C THR A 22 -2.30 -9.59 5.81
N TYR A 23 -1.46 -10.21 6.63
CA TYR A 23 -1.76 -10.44 8.04
C TYR A 23 -1.96 -9.12 8.82
N LEU A 24 -1.12 -8.12 8.56
CA LEU A 24 -1.26 -6.81 9.17
C LEU A 24 -2.54 -6.10 8.71
N GLN A 25 -2.83 -6.12 7.42
CA GLN A 25 -4.03 -5.51 6.84
C GLN A 25 -5.31 -6.12 7.40
N GLU A 26 -5.37 -7.46 7.50
CA GLU A 26 -6.48 -8.17 8.16
C GLU A 26 -6.58 -7.80 9.65
N GLY A 27 -5.44 -7.66 10.33
CA GLY A 27 -5.38 -7.16 11.70
C GLY A 27 -5.94 -5.75 11.84
N PHE A 28 -5.60 -4.83 10.93
CA PHE A 28 -6.12 -3.47 10.92
C PHE A 28 -7.64 -3.44 10.71
N VAL A 29 -8.16 -4.26 9.81
CA VAL A 29 -9.62 -4.39 9.61
C VAL A 29 -10.29 -4.94 10.85
N ARG A 30 -9.75 -6.02 11.41
CA ARG A 30 -10.32 -6.71 12.59
C ARG A 30 -10.35 -5.81 13.83
N HIS A 31 -9.35 -4.96 13.99
CA HIS A 31 -9.18 -4.10 15.16
C HIS A 31 -9.43 -2.61 14.86
N ARG A 32 -10.25 -2.31 13.85
CA ARG A 32 -10.52 -0.94 13.41
C ARG A 32 -11.02 -0.05 14.53
N GLU A 33 -11.94 -0.53 15.38
CA GLU A 33 -12.45 0.22 16.51
C GLU A 33 -11.36 0.51 17.57
N ALA A 34 -10.49 -0.45 17.83
CA ALA A 34 -9.37 -0.24 18.74
C ALA A 34 -8.38 0.80 18.20
N LEU A 35 -8.13 0.79 16.89
CA LEU A 35 -7.31 1.81 16.22
C LEU A 35 -7.95 3.20 16.37
N LEU A 36 -9.27 3.31 16.14
CA LEU A 36 -10.02 4.56 16.35
C LEU A 36 -9.91 5.05 17.79
N GLY A 37 -10.01 4.15 18.78
CA GLY A 37 -9.78 4.45 20.19
C GLY A 37 -8.37 4.98 20.50
N CYS A 38 -7.38 4.65 19.64
CA CYS A 38 -6.01 5.18 19.70
C CYS A 38 -5.80 6.43 18.80
N GLY A 39 -6.86 6.98 18.21
CA GLY A 39 -6.80 8.16 17.34
C GLY A 39 -6.28 7.87 15.94
N VAL A 40 -6.31 6.61 15.49
CA VAL A 40 -5.89 6.19 14.15
C VAL A 40 -7.09 5.66 13.37
N SER A 41 -7.41 6.29 12.25
CA SER A 41 -8.39 5.78 11.30
C SER A 41 -7.74 4.81 10.31
N TYR A 42 -8.41 3.68 10.05
CA TYR A 42 -8.12 2.77 8.94
C TYR A 42 -9.34 2.75 8.01
N PRO A 43 -9.45 3.71 7.06
CA PRO A 43 -10.67 3.90 6.28
C PRO A 43 -10.95 2.71 5.35
N THR A 44 -12.20 2.53 4.98
CA THR A 44 -12.62 1.54 3.98
C THR A 44 -12.36 2.03 2.56
N PHE A 45 -12.22 3.34 2.39
CA PHE A 45 -11.95 3.96 1.10
C PHE A 45 -10.71 3.33 0.43
N GLY A 46 -10.84 3.00 -0.84
CA GLY A 46 -9.72 2.43 -1.62
C GLY A 46 -9.36 1.00 -1.29
N GLN A 47 -10.12 0.37 -0.38
CA GLN A 47 -10.07 -1.07 -0.19
C GLN A 47 -10.90 -1.74 -1.30
N GLU A 48 -10.44 -2.89 -1.71
CA GLU A 48 -11.21 -3.87 -2.46
C GLU A 48 -11.90 -4.79 -1.43
N HIS A 49 -12.48 -5.91 -1.86
CA HIS A 49 -12.89 -6.99 -0.96
C HIS A 49 -11.73 -7.55 -0.08
N LEU A 50 -10.50 -7.13 -0.35
CA LEU A 50 -9.31 -7.39 0.46
C LEU A 50 -9.09 -6.29 1.51
N ALA A 51 -8.37 -6.62 2.57
CA ALA A 51 -8.16 -5.73 3.71
C ALA A 51 -7.26 -4.51 3.43
N GLY A 52 -6.50 -4.49 2.33
CA GLY A 52 -5.57 -3.42 1.96
C GLY A 52 -6.16 -2.41 0.97
N HIS A 53 -5.58 -1.22 0.90
CA HIS A 53 -5.97 -0.14 -0.03
C HIS A 53 -5.43 -0.38 -1.44
N HIS A 54 -5.69 -1.58 -1.99
CA HIS A 54 -5.14 -1.98 -3.28
C HIS A 54 -5.76 -1.21 -4.44
N ASN A 55 -7.06 -0.93 -4.39
CA ASN A 55 -7.74 -0.12 -5.39
C ASN A 55 -7.17 1.30 -5.45
N LEU A 56 -6.89 1.91 -4.29
CA LEU A 56 -6.22 3.21 -4.27
C LEU A 56 -4.85 3.15 -4.94
N ALA A 57 -4.04 2.13 -4.64
CA ALA A 57 -2.74 1.97 -5.26
C ALA A 57 -2.82 1.74 -6.79
N LEU A 58 -3.80 0.96 -7.26
CA LEU A 58 -4.06 0.78 -8.69
C LEU A 58 -4.45 2.10 -9.37
N HIS A 59 -5.38 2.84 -8.76
CA HIS A 59 -5.84 4.12 -9.29
C HIS A 59 -4.69 5.14 -9.39
N LEU A 60 -3.84 5.25 -8.35
CA LEU A 60 -2.65 6.11 -8.36
C LEU A 60 -1.63 5.71 -9.45
N ARG A 61 -1.66 4.46 -9.91
CA ARG A 61 -0.83 3.95 -11.02
C ARG A 61 -1.49 4.15 -12.39
N GLY A 62 -2.71 4.72 -12.43
CA GLY A 62 -3.48 4.86 -13.67
C GLY A 62 -4.00 3.52 -14.21
N MET A 63 -4.12 2.50 -13.36
CA MET A 63 -4.63 1.18 -13.72
C MET A 63 -6.15 1.09 -13.48
N PRO A 64 -6.86 0.24 -14.23
CA PRO A 64 -8.27 -0.03 -13.97
C PRO A 64 -8.48 -0.52 -12.54
N VAL A 65 -9.50 0.01 -11.87
CA VAL A 65 -9.92 -0.41 -10.54
C VAL A 65 -11.26 -1.13 -10.62
N VAL A 66 -11.42 -2.15 -9.77
CA VAL A 66 -12.65 -2.94 -9.68
C VAL A 66 -13.44 -2.42 -8.49
N ASN A 67 -14.76 -2.22 -8.66
CA ASN A 67 -15.66 -1.74 -7.59
C ASN A 67 -15.17 -0.45 -6.93
N ALA A 68 -14.89 0.55 -7.76
CA ALA A 68 -14.33 1.80 -7.25
C ALA A 68 -15.40 2.63 -6.55
N ASP A 69 -15.19 2.90 -5.26
CA ASP A 69 -15.95 3.90 -4.49
C ASP A 69 -15.62 5.34 -4.97
N TYR A 70 -14.97 5.46 -6.13
CA TYR A 70 -14.44 6.72 -6.64
C TYR A 70 -15.36 7.39 -7.64
N GLY A 71 -16.30 6.67 -8.24
CA GLY A 71 -17.05 7.17 -9.39
C GLY A 71 -16.11 7.65 -10.50
N ASP A 72 -16.37 8.83 -11.03
CA ASP A 72 -15.55 9.49 -12.08
C ASP A 72 -14.41 10.37 -11.54
N LEU A 73 -14.15 10.32 -10.22
CA LEU A 73 -13.11 11.15 -9.60
C LEU A 73 -11.71 10.66 -9.98
N SER A 74 -10.78 11.62 -10.11
CA SER A 74 -9.36 11.29 -10.19
C SER A 74 -8.87 10.66 -8.87
N ALA A 75 -7.75 9.92 -8.91
CA ALA A 75 -7.16 9.36 -7.69
C ALA A 75 -6.83 10.43 -6.64
N GLU A 76 -6.40 11.60 -7.09
CA GLU A 76 -6.10 12.74 -6.25
C GLU A 76 -7.36 13.26 -5.54
N ASP A 77 -8.42 13.53 -6.32
CA ASP A 77 -9.66 14.09 -5.77
C ASP A 77 -10.38 13.09 -4.87
N ALA A 78 -10.39 11.81 -5.26
CA ALA A 78 -11.00 10.74 -4.48
C ALA A 78 -10.31 10.58 -3.11
N LEU A 79 -8.97 10.55 -3.08
CA LEU A 79 -8.22 10.46 -1.83
C LEU A 79 -8.39 11.74 -0.98
N ARG A 80 -8.30 12.91 -1.59
CA ARG A 80 -8.51 14.20 -0.90
C ARG A 80 -9.90 14.27 -0.26
N ARG A 81 -10.94 13.84 -0.99
CA ARG A 81 -12.29 13.78 -0.48
C ARG A 81 -12.39 12.83 0.72
N ALA A 82 -11.87 11.60 0.60
CA ALA A 82 -11.90 10.63 1.69
C ALA A 82 -11.18 11.12 2.94
N LEU A 83 -10.04 11.82 2.77
CA LEU A 83 -9.33 12.43 3.89
C LEU A 83 -10.12 13.59 4.51
N ASN A 84 -10.84 14.40 3.74
CA ASN A 84 -11.64 15.50 4.26
C ASN A 84 -12.89 15.00 5.01
N GLU A 85 -13.46 13.88 4.61
CA GLU A 85 -14.60 13.25 5.27
C GLU A 85 -14.19 12.51 6.56
N ASP A 86 -12.91 12.14 6.70
CA ASP A 86 -12.38 11.49 7.90
C ASP A 86 -11.93 12.56 8.92
N ALA A 87 -12.56 12.57 10.10
CA ALA A 87 -12.30 13.56 11.15
C ALA A 87 -11.09 13.23 12.05
N HIS A 88 -10.40 12.11 11.84
CA HIS A 88 -9.34 11.66 12.73
C HIS A 88 -7.99 12.34 12.41
N ALA A 89 -7.19 12.55 13.45
CA ALA A 89 -5.89 13.20 13.35
C ALA A 89 -4.85 12.33 12.61
N ASN A 90 -4.97 11.01 12.69
CA ASN A 90 -4.07 10.08 12.04
C ASN A 90 -4.85 9.14 11.12
N VAL A 91 -4.43 9.01 9.88
CA VAL A 91 -5.02 8.10 8.89
C VAL A 91 -3.96 7.10 8.43
N LEU A 92 -4.27 5.81 8.51
CA LEU A 92 -3.41 4.73 8.05
C LEU A 92 -3.91 4.21 6.71
N LEU A 93 -3.08 4.27 5.70
CA LEU A 93 -3.30 3.65 4.39
C LEU A 93 -2.27 2.54 4.18
N SER A 94 -2.71 1.37 3.77
CA SER A 94 -1.83 0.20 3.61
C SER A 94 -2.05 -0.49 2.28
N SER A 95 -1.02 -0.60 1.48
CA SER A 95 -1.01 -1.40 0.25
C SER A 95 0.40 -1.77 -0.18
N GLU A 96 0.58 -3.00 -0.63
CA GLU A 96 1.82 -3.42 -1.32
C GLU A 96 2.00 -2.68 -2.65
N GLY A 97 0.89 -2.30 -3.29
CA GLY A 97 0.88 -1.56 -4.54
C GLY A 97 1.53 -0.17 -4.44
N PHE A 98 1.63 0.41 -3.24
CA PHE A 98 2.34 1.68 -3.04
C PHE A 98 3.83 1.57 -3.33
N SER A 99 4.44 0.40 -3.15
CA SER A 99 5.85 0.17 -3.51
C SER A 99 6.12 0.21 -5.01
N ALA A 100 5.09 0.08 -5.81
CA ALA A 100 5.16 0.08 -7.27
C ALA A 100 4.68 1.40 -7.90
N LEU A 101 4.48 2.46 -7.11
CA LEU A 101 4.15 3.78 -7.64
C LEU A 101 5.34 4.35 -8.40
N GLY A 102 5.13 4.71 -9.66
CA GLY A 102 6.06 5.54 -10.40
C GLY A 102 6.02 7.01 -9.93
N ALA A 103 6.91 7.84 -10.46
CA ALA A 103 7.02 9.25 -10.09
C ALA A 103 5.67 10.00 -10.19
N GLY A 104 4.88 9.73 -11.24
CA GLY A 104 3.55 10.33 -11.41
C GLY A 104 2.59 9.94 -10.28
N GLY A 105 2.52 8.66 -9.93
CA GLY A 105 1.66 8.17 -8.84
C GLY A 105 2.08 8.74 -7.48
N VAL A 106 3.38 8.86 -7.22
CA VAL A 106 3.91 9.49 -6.01
C VAL A 106 3.51 10.97 -5.97
N THR A 107 3.67 11.69 -7.08
CA THR A 107 3.28 13.11 -7.17
C THR A 107 1.80 13.30 -6.91
N THR A 108 0.93 12.46 -7.50
CA THR A 108 -0.52 12.47 -7.28
C THR A 108 -0.87 12.22 -5.83
N LEU A 109 -0.22 11.21 -5.21
CA LEU A 109 -0.40 10.90 -3.79
C LEU A 109 -0.02 12.10 -2.90
N LEU A 110 1.14 12.70 -3.13
CA LEU A 110 1.62 13.84 -2.34
C LEU A 110 0.71 15.06 -2.46
N ARG A 111 0.16 15.33 -3.65
CA ARG A 111 -0.83 16.40 -3.86
C ARG A 111 -2.14 16.12 -3.13
N ALA A 112 -2.60 14.87 -3.13
CA ALA A 112 -3.83 14.50 -2.44
C ALA A 112 -3.74 14.68 -0.92
N ILE A 113 -2.55 14.47 -0.33
CA ILE A 113 -2.28 14.63 1.11
C ILE A 113 -1.63 15.97 1.46
N GLU A 114 -1.70 16.94 0.56
CA GLU A 114 -1.15 18.29 0.82
C GLU A 114 -1.74 18.89 2.10
N GLY A 115 -0.89 19.44 2.95
CA GLY A 115 -1.27 19.95 4.28
C GLY A 115 -1.26 18.89 5.39
N CYS A 116 -1.03 17.60 5.06
CA CYS A 116 -0.81 16.54 6.03
C CYS A 116 0.69 16.25 6.21
N GLU A 117 1.05 15.60 7.32
CA GLU A 117 2.39 15.07 7.56
C GLU A 117 2.45 13.62 7.09
N PRO A 118 3.14 13.29 5.98
CA PRO A 118 3.28 11.92 5.53
C PRO A 118 4.28 11.15 6.39
N ARG A 119 3.91 9.94 6.81
CA ARG A 119 4.82 8.98 7.45
C ARG A 119 4.83 7.68 6.67
N VAL A 120 6.00 7.27 6.22
CA VAL A 120 6.17 6.02 5.46
C VAL A 120 6.68 4.92 6.38
N VAL A 121 5.97 3.79 6.40
CA VAL A 121 6.34 2.58 7.12
C VAL A 121 6.58 1.47 6.12
N VAL A 122 7.76 0.86 6.17
CA VAL A 122 8.16 -0.24 5.27
C VAL A 122 8.64 -1.42 6.09
N TYR A 123 8.09 -2.60 5.83
CA TYR A 123 8.60 -3.85 6.38
C TYR A 123 9.59 -4.49 5.41
N LEU A 124 10.77 -4.79 5.91
CA LEU A 124 11.82 -5.44 5.14
C LEU A 124 11.98 -6.90 5.56
N ARG A 125 12.27 -7.75 4.60
CA ARG A 125 12.57 -9.16 4.81
C ARG A 125 13.94 -9.50 4.21
N ARG A 126 14.65 -10.45 4.80
CA ARG A 126 15.92 -10.94 4.23
C ARG A 126 15.69 -11.47 2.82
N ARG A 127 16.58 -11.12 1.89
CA ARG A 127 16.45 -11.51 0.47
C ARG A 127 16.29 -13.03 0.28
N SER A 128 17.05 -13.85 1.03
CA SER A 128 16.92 -15.31 0.98
C SER A 128 15.52 -15.79 1.32
N GLN A 129 14.92 -15.24 2.37
CA GLN A 129 13.55 -15.57 2.77
C GLN A 129 12.50 -15.03 1.79
N LEU A 130 12.75 -13.86 1.20
CA LEU A 130 11.89 -13.27 0.18
C LEU A 130 11.84 -14.16 -1.07
N ILE A 131 13.00 -14.61 -1.55
CA ILE A 131 13.11 -15.48 -2.72
C ILE A 131 12.39 -16.82 -2.48
N ILE A 132 12.62 -17.45 -1.33
CA ILE A 132 11.94 -18.70 -0.97
C ILE A 132 10.42 -18.52 -0.94
N SER A 133 9.94 -17.46 -0.29
CA SER A 133 8.50 -17.16 -0.21
C SER A 133 7.89 -16.86 -1.59
N SER A 134 8.63 -16.18 -2.46
CA SER A 134 8.19 -15.89 -3.82
C SER A 134 8.16 -17.15 -4.70
N TRP A 135 9.13 -18.04 -4.54
CA TRP A 135 9.14 -19.34 -5.19
C TRP A 135 7.95 -20.21 -4.75
N GLN A 136 7.71 -20.31 -3.45
CA GLN A 136 6.56 -21.05 -2.92
C GLN A 136 5.23 -20.55 -3.49
N GLU A 137 5.10 -19.23 -3.67
CA GLU A 137 3.92 -18.65 -4.31
C GLU A 137 3.83 -19.00 -5.80
N ALA A 138 4.95 -18.91 -6.52
CA ALA A 138 4.98 -19.31 -7.92
C ALA A 138 4.57 -20.78 -8.10
N VAL A 139 5.04 -21.67 -7.22
CA VAL A 139 4.64 -23.09 -7.22
C VAL A 139 3.15 -23.26 -6.95
N LYS A 140 2.56 -22.50 -6.00
CA LYS A 140 1.11 -22.50 -5.76
C LYS A 140 0.31 -22.07 -6.98
N HIS A 141 0.86 -21.20 -7.80
CA HIS A 141 0.27 -20.74 -9.06
C HIS A 141 0.68 -21.60 -10.28
N GLY A 142 1.24 -22.80 -10.04
CA GLY A 142 1.52 -23.76 -11.10
C GLY A 142 2.89 -23.66 -11.75
N SER A 143 3.83 -22.89 -11.19
CA SER A 143 5.20 -22.87 -11.72
C SER A 143 5.86 -24.25 -11.52
N PRO A 144 6.41 -24.85 -12.59
CA PRO A 144 7.11 -26.13 -12.52
C PRO A 144 8.58 -26.01 -12.07
N LEU A 145 9.07 -24.77 -11.88
CA LEU A 145 10.50 -24.52 -11.62
C LEU A 145 10.90 -24.98 -10.22
N GLY A 146 12.01 -25.68 -10.13
CA GLY A 146 12.70 -25.92 -8.87
C GLY A 146 13.28 -24.60 -8.31
N LEU A 147 13.61 -24.57 -7.00
CA LEU A 147 14.11 -23.37 -6.34
C LEU A 147 15.33 -22.74 -7.05
N LEU A 148 16.31 -23.57 -7.45
CA LEU A 148 17.52 -23.07 -8.11
C LEU A 148 17.22 -22.45 -9.49
N GLU A 149 16.36 -23.07 -10.27
CA GLU A 149 15.92 -22.57 -11.57
C GLU A 149 15.16 -21.25 -11.42
N TYR A 150 14.28 -21.17 -10.42
CA TYR A 150 13.54 -19.96 -10.09
C TYR A 150 14.49 -18.82 -9.70
N VAL A 151 15.50 -19.08 -8.86
CA VAL A 151 16.51 -18.08 -8.47
C VAL A 151 17.28 -17.59 -9.68
N ALA A 152 17.73 -18.51 -10.53
CA ALA A 152 18.46 -18.17 -11.76
C ALA A 152 17.62 -17.29 -12.70
N SER A 153 16.34 -17.61 -12.89
CA SER A 153 15.44 -16.79 -13.72
C SER A 153 15.30 -15.37 -13.18
N ARG A 154 15.18 -15.21 -11.85
CA ARG A 154 15.06 -13.89 -11.21
C ARG A 154 16.31 -13.03 -11.31
N ILE A 155 17.49 -13.66 -11.24
CA ILE A 155 18.79 -12.97 -11.44
C ILE A 155 18.89 -12.46 -12.87
N LEU A 156 18.54 -13.28 -13.85
CA LEU A 156 18.57 -12.91 -15.27
C LEU A 156 17.59 -11.77 -15.59
N GLU A 157 16.35 -11.85 -15.08
CA GLU A 157 15.35 -10.78 -15.23
C GLU A 157 15.80 -9.45 -14.61
N SER A 158 16.47 -9.51 -13.45
CA SER A 158 17.01 -8.31 -12.78
C SER A 158 18.17 -7.70 -13.55
N GLY A 159 19.05 -8.52 -14.10
CA GLY A 159 20.16 -8.07 -14.96
C GLY A 159 19.69 -7.41 -16.26
N ALA A 160 18.63 -7.93 -16.86
CA ALA A 160 18.06 -7.36 -18.08
C ALA A 160 17.37 -5.98 -17.88
N ARG A 161 17.02 -5.63 -16.65
CA ARG A 161 16.42 -4.31 -16.32
C ARG A 161 17.45 -3.23 -15.95
N MET A 162 18.72 -3.60 -15.82
CA MET A 162 19.80 -2.67 -15.50
C MET A 162 20.64 -2.28 -16.73
N LEU A 163 20.31 -2.80 -17.91
CA LEU A 163 20.87 -2.42 -19.22
C LEU A 163 19.84 -1.64 -20.03
#